data_78e8ec87e9f53db37787365366fe16e4
#
_entry.id   78e8ec87e9f53db37787365366fe16e4
#
_cell.length_a   1.000
_cell.length_b   1.000
_cell.length_c   1.000
_cell.angle_alpha   90.00
_cell.angle_beta   90.00
_cell.angle_gamma   90.00
#
_symmetry.space_group_name_H-M   'P 1'
#
loop_
_entity.id
_entity.type
_entity.pdbx_description
1 polymer ?
#
loop_
_entity_poly.entity_id
_entity_poly.type
_entity_poly.pdbx_seq_one_letter_code
_entity_poly.pdbx_strand_id
1 'polypeptide(L)'
;ADLIIKVKEYLESEYKYLREDQMIFTYLHIANDQPFAQALIDSKTTAIAYETVELNHNLPLLTPMSEVAGRMAVQIGANMLQKANGGSGLLLGGVPGVMPAKVVVIGGGKVGLNAAKIACGLGASVRVFDINAERMAYIDDISNGVIHTIYNNEYNLRQALKTADLVIGAVLIPGAKAPKLVTEDMVKTMKEGSAIVDVAIDQGGCIE
;
A
#
# COMPACT_ATOMS: atom_id res chain seq x y z
N ALA A 1 30.86 4.81 -16.34
CA ALA A 1 30.12 3.57 -16.59
C ALA A 1 29.00 3.85 -17.58
N ASP A 2 28.68 2.89 -18.43
CA ASP A 2 27.61 3.02 -19.43
C ASP A 2 26.28 2.52 -18.87
N LEU A 3 26.34 1.59 -17.93
CA LEU A 3 25.20 1.13 -17.14
C LEU A 3 25.48 1.35 -15.65
N ILE A 4 24.53 1.98 -14.97
CA ILE A 4 24.54 2.13 -13.51
C ILE A 4 23.35 1.36 -12.95
N ILE A 5 23.60 0.49 -12.00
CA ILE A 5 22.58 -0.26 -11.25
C ILE A 5 22.58 0.27 -9.80
N LYS A 6 21.42 0.73 -9.36
CA LYS A 6 21.16 1.18 -7.98
C LYS A 6 19.91 0.51 -7.44
N VAL A 7 19.74 0.52 -6.15
CA VAL A 7 18.47 0.13 -5.52
C VAL A 7 17.54 1.33 -5.37
N LYS A 8 18.02 2.40 -4.71
CA LYS A 8 17.24 3.62 -4.47
C LYS A 8 17.37 4.61 -5.63
N GLU A 9 16.34 5.44 -5.77
CA GLU A 9 16.28 6.58 -6.68
C GLU A 9 17.50 7.50 -6.53
N TYR A 10 17.72 8.34 -7.53
CA TYR A 10 18.79 9.32 -7.50
C TYR A 10 18.43 10.47 -6.56
N LEU A 11 19.41 10.90 -5.76
CA LEU A 11 19.31 12.13 -4.99
C LEU A 11 19.61 13.32 -5.88
N GLU A 12 19.06 14.49 -5.57
CA GLU A 12 19.31 15.73 -6.32
C GLU A 12 20.81 16.03 -6.51
N SER A 13 21.62 15.74 -5.49
CA SER A 13 23.09 15.89 -5.55
C SER A 13 23.77 14.97 -6.56
N GLU A 14 23.09 13.92 -7.01
CA GLU A 14 23.58 12.92 -7.99
C GLU A 14 23.19 13.24 -9.43
N TYR A 15 22.20 14.14 -9.68
CA TYR A 15 21.72 14.46 -11.04
C TYR A 15 22.83 14.95 -11.96
N LYS A 16 23.84 15.63 -11.43
CA LYS A 16 25.03 16.10 -12.17
C LYS A 16 25.89 14.97 -12.77
N TYR A 17 25.66 13.73 -12.37
CA TYR A 17 26.38 12.56 -12.93
C TYR A 17 25.62 11.87 -14.06
N LEU A 18 24.37 12.28 -14.30
CA LEU A 18 23.59 11.80 -15.45
C LEU A 18 24.16 12.38 -16.74
N ARG A 19 24.22 11.58 -17.78
CA ARG A 19 24.76 12.00 -19.08
C ARG A 19 24.08 11.27 -20.24
N GLU A 20 24.17 11.87 -21.42
CA GLU A 20 23.74 11.25 -22.67
C GLU A 20 24.40 9.89 -22.88
N ASP A 21 23.70 8.96 -23.49
CA ASP A 21 24.13 7.55 -23.74
C ASP A 21 24.42 6.72 -22.49
N GLN A 22 24.11 7.22 -21.29
CA GLN A 22 24.16 6.45 -20.06
C GLN A 22 22.85 5.72 -19.84
N MET A 23 22.93 4.51 -19.32
CA MET A 23 21.76 3.73 -18.90
C MET A 23 21.73 3.61 -17.37
N ILE A 24 20.56 3.84 -16.77
CA ILE A 24 20.34 3.60 -15.34
C ILE A 24 19.25 2.56 -15.13
N PHE A 25 19.42 1.66 -14.17
CA PHE A 25 18.47 0.64 -13.81
C PHE A 25 18.29 0.63 -12.28
N THR A 26 17.15 1.12 -11.80
CA THR A 26 16.88 1.38 -10.38
C THR A 26 15.38 1.59 -10.16
N TYR A 27 14.92 1.67 -8.90
CA TYR A 27 13.62 2.28 -8.61
C TYR A 27 13.69 3.77 -8.95
N LEU A 28 12.74 4.27 -9.72
CA LEU A 28 12.71 5.66 -10.17
C LEU A 28 11.74 6.52 -9.38
N HIS A 29 10.56 6.03 -9.04
CA HIS A 29 9.49 6.75 -8.33
C HIS A 29 9.16 8.13 -8.90
N ILE A 30 9.36 8.34 -10.20
CA ILE A 30 9.29 9.64 -10.89
C ILE A 30 7.88 10.25 -10.94
N ALA A 31 6.83 9.48 -10.64
CA ALA A 31 5.46 9.99 -10.70
C ALA A 31 5.22 11.20 -9.77
N ASN A 32 6.00 11.33 -8.69
CA ASN A 32 5.93 12.44 -7.74
C ASN A 32 7.23 13.24 -7.64
N ASP A 33 8.22 12.94 -8.47
CA ASP A 33 9.53 13.62 -8.50
C ASP A 33 9.75 14.29 -9.85
N GLN A 34 9.09 15.45 -10.04
CA GLN A 34 9.28 16.27 -11.25
C GLN A 34 10.73 16.72 -11.48
N PRO A 35 11.51 17.15 -10.46
CA PRO A 35 12.91 17.50 -10.66
C PRO A 35 13.73 16.35 -11.21
N PHE A 36 13.55 15.13 -10.71
CA PHE A 36 14.26 13.96 -11.23
C PHE A 36 13.82 13.62 -12.66
N ALA A 37 12.52 13.65 -12.95
CA ALA A 37 12.02 13.43 -14.30
C ALA A 37 12.63 14.43 -15.29
N GLN A 38 12.73 15.71 -14.91
CA GLN A 38 13.34 16.75 -15.75
C GLN A 38 14.84 16.51 -15.93
N ALA A 39 15.57 16.13 -14.88
CA ALA A 39 16.99 15.81 -14.95
C ALA A 39 17.28 14.65 -15.92
N LEU A 40 16.42 13.62 -15.95
CA LEU A 40 16.52 12.51 -16.90
C LEU A 40 16.31 12.98 -18.36
N ILE A 41 15.34 13.87 -18.57
CA ILE A 41 15.06 14.44 -19.91
C ILE A 41 16.24 15.29 -20.37
N ASP A 42 16.72 16.20 -19.53
CA ASP A 42 17.79 17.15 -19.84
C ASP A 42 19.12 16.43 -20.12
N SER A 43 19.41 15.38 -19.36
CA SER A 43 20.62 14.57 -19.54
C SER A 43 20.54 13.56 -20.68
N LYS A 44 19.34 13.31 -21.23
CA LYS A 44 19.05 12.25 -22.22
C LYS A 44 19.52 10.86 -21.77
N THR A 45 19.51 10.61 -20.48
CA THR A 45 19.83 9.32 -19.88
C THR A 45 18.72 8.32 -20.17
N THR A 46 19.06 7.10 -20.56
CA THR A 46 18.09 6.00 -20.67
C THR A 46 17.80 5.43 -19.29
N ALA A 47 16.57 5.59 -18.79
CA ALA A 47 16.17 5.11 -17.48
C ALA A 47 15.23 3.91 -17.57
N ILE A 48 15.54 2.84 -16.83
CA ILE A 48 14.73 1.63 -16.72
C ILE A 48 14.30 1.52 -15.26
N ALA A 49 12.98 1.58 -15.00
CA ALA A 49 12.43 1.51 -13.68
C ALA A 49 12.23 0.06 -13.21
N TYR A 50 12.72 -0.30 -12.03
CA TYR A 50 12.44 -1.61 -11.42
C TYR A 50 10.94 -1.84 -11.23
N GLU A 51 10.21 -0.82 -10.81
CA GLU A 51 8.78 -0.88 -10.51
C GLU A 51 7.88 -1.10 -11.72
N THR A 52 8.41 -0.97 -12.94
CA THR A 52 7.66 -1.18 -14.19
C THR A 52 8.09 -2.40 -14.98
N VAL A 53 9.12 -3.12 -14.52
CA VAL A 53 9.52 -4.39 -15.17
C VAL A 53 8.43 -5.43 -14.95
N GLU A 54 7.79 -5.84 -16.04
CA GLU A 54 6.68 -6.78 -16.02
C GLU A 54 7.08 -8.14 -16.60
N LEU A 55 6.65 -9.21 -15.94
CA LEU A 55 6.77 -10.59 -16.41
C LEU A 55 5.46 -11.33 -16.10
N ASN A 56 4.78 -11.84 -17.11
CA ASN A 56 3.51 -12.57 -16.97
C ASN A 56 2.48 -11.81 -16.10
N HIS A 57 2.26 -10.55 -16.40
CA HIS A 57 1.36 -9.64 -15.67
C HIS A 57 1.69 -9.48 -14.18
N ASN A 58 2.93 -9.73 -13.80
CA ASN A 58 3.46 -9.48 -12.46
C ASN A 58 4.64 -8.52 -12.53
N LEU A 59 4.87 -7.81 -11.44
CA LEU A 59 6.00 -6.89 -11.27
C LEU A 59 7.04 -7.53 -10.32
N PRO A 60 7.90 -8.44 -10.84
CA PRO A 60 8.75 -9.27 -9.98
C PRO A 60 9.74 -8.47 -9.16
N LEU A 61 10.24 -7.34 -9.67
CA LEU A 61 11.19 -6.50 -8.95
C LEU A 61 10.51 -5.59 -7.91
N LEU A 62 9.21 -5.29 -8.07
CA LEU A 62 8.42 -4.54 -7.09
C LEU A 62 7.84 -5.45 -5.99
N THR A 63 7.62 -6.73 -6.28
CA THR A 63 6.98 -7.67 -5.34
C THR A 63 7.62 -7.70 -3.95
N PRO A 64 8.97 -7.83 -3.79
CA PRO A 64 9.58 -7.88 -2.45
C PRO A 64 9.31 -6.62 -1.62
N MET A 65 9.39 -5.44 -2.25
CA MET A 65 9.11 -4.16 -1.60
C MET A 65 7.65 -4.07 -1.16
N SER A 66 6.72 -4.51 -2.03
CA SER A 66 5.28 -4.56 -1.72
C SER A 66 4.95 -5.51 -0.57
N GLU A 67 5.64 -6.64 -0.47
CA GLU A 67 5.47 -7.59 0.63
C GLU A 67 5.94 -7.02 1.96
N VAL A 68 7.09 -6.36 1.98
CA VAL A 68 7.60 -5.67 3.18
C VAL A 68 6.64 -4.56 3.60
N ALA A 69 6.22 -3.70 2.67
CA ALA A 69 5.32 -2.59 2.96
C ALA A 69 3.98 -3.07 3.56
N GLY A 70 3.37 -4.10 2.98
CA GLY A 70 2.13 -4.67 3.50
C GLY A 70 2.25 -5.22 4.91
N ARG A 71 3.35 -5.91 5.22
CA ARG A 71 3.61 -6.46 6.56
C ARG A 71 3.88 -5.36 7.58
N MET A 72 4.66 -4.34 7.20
CA MET A 72 4.96 -3.19 8.05
C MET A 72 3.72 -2.34 8.34
N ALA A 73 2.81 -2.18 7.38
CA ALA A 73 1.60 -1.39 7.55
C ALA A 73 0.78 -1.84 8.76
N VAL A 74 0.67 -3.16 8.99
CA VAL A 74 -0.04 -3.70 10.15
C VAL A 74 0.69 -3.41 11.45
N GLN A 75 2.02 -3.51 11.49
CA GLN A 75 2.82 -3.22 12.70
C GLN A 75 2.70 -1.73 13.08
N ILE A 76 2.79 -0.86 12.09
CA ILE A 76 2.62 0.60 12.27
C ILE A 76 1.19 0.89 12.75
N GLY A 77 0.17 0.32 12.10
CA GLY A 77 -1.22 0.49 12.49
C GLY A 77 -1.50 -0.01 13.92
N ALA A 78 -0.96 -1.16 14.30
CA ALA A 78 -1.07 -1.69 15.65
C ALA A 78 -0.43 -0.76 16.70
N ASN A 79 0.73 -0.17 16.35
CA ASN A 79 1.38 0.80 17.21
C ASN A 79 0.56 2.09 17.36
N MET A 80 -0.03 2.58 16.26
CA MET A 80 -0.90 3.77 16.28
C MET A 80 -2.17 3.58 17.11
N LEU A 81 -2.68 2.36 17.21
CA LEU A 81 -3.86 2.04 18.04
C LEU A 81 -3.60 2.09 19.55
N GLN A 82 -2.35 2.17 19.99
CA GLN A 82 -2.00 2.25 21.41
C GLN A 82 -2.38 3.60 22.00
N LYS A 83 -2.87 3.60 23.26
CA LYS A 83 -3.21 4.84 23.98
C LYS A 83 -2.06 5.83 24.07
N ALA A 84 -0.85 5.35 24.26
CA ALA A 84 0.35 6.20 24.32
C ALA A 84 0.61 6.98 23.01
N ASN A 85 0.09 6.48 21.89
CA ASN A 85 0.22 7.09 20.56
C ASN A 85 -1.08 7.80 20.09
N GLY A 86 -2.02 8.04 20.99
CA GLY A 86 -3.29 8.71 20.67
C GLY A 86 -4.39 7.78 20.14
N GLY A 87 -4.12 6.48 20.07
CA GLY A 87 -5.09 5.50 19.58
C GLY A 87 -6.17 5.13 20.59
N SER A 88 -7.12 4.31 20.14
CA SER A 88 -8.27 3.85 20.95
C SER A 88 -7.89 2.88 22.08
N GLY A 89 -6.66 2.37 22.10
CA GLY A 89 -6.19 1.42 23.12
C GLY A 89 -6.61 -0.03 22.84
N LEU A 90 -6.70 -0.41 21.57
CA LEU A 90 -7.09 -1.76 21.14
C LEU A 90 -5.89 -2.63 20.80
N LEU A 91 -5.99 -3.92 21.12
CA LEU A 91 -5.13 -4.96 20.57
C LEU A 91 -5.78 -5.54 19.31
N LEU A 92 -4.99 -5.80 18.28
CA LEU A 92 -5.52 -6.35 17.02
C LEU A 92 -6.25 -7.68 17.24
N GLY A 93 -5.68 -8.58 18.04
CA GLY A 93 -6.28 -9.88 18.31
C GLY A 93 -7.34 -9.90 19.42
N GLY A 94 -7.56 -8.78 20.11
CA GLY A 94 -8.36 -8.78 21.34
C GLY A 94 -7.75 -9.62 22.46
N VAL A 95 -8.57 -9.99 23.43
CA VAL A 95 -8.24 -10.96 24.50
C VAL A 95 -9.51 -11.72 24.86
N PRO A 96 -9.45 -12.85 25.60
CA PRO A 96 -10.67 -13.53 26.05
C PRO A 96 -11.67 -12.57 26.70
N GLY A 97 -12.88 -12.51 26.16
CA GLY A 97 -13.93 -11.59 26.59
C GLY A 97 -13.92 -10.20 25.89
N VAL A 98 -12.92 -9.89 25.06
CA VAL A 98 -12.85 -8.64 24.28
C VAL A 98 -12.67 -8.98 22.80
N MET A 99 -13.54 -8.44 21.97
CA MET A 99 -13.52 -8.69 20.53
C MET A 99 -12.22 -8.17 19.86
N PRO A 100 -11.75 -8.86 18.82
CA PRO A 100 -10.61 -8.39 18.04
C PRO A 100 -10.92 -7.11 17.28
N ALA A 101 -9.88 -6.37 16.97
CA ALA A 101 -9.98 -5.16 16.13
C ALA A 101 -10.46 -5.51 14.71
N LYS A 102 -11.21 -4.60 14.12
CA LYS A 102 -11.68 -4.68 12.72
C LYS A 102 -10.69 -3.97 11.82
N VAL A 103 -10.04 -4.74 10.96
CA VAL A 103 -9.06 -4.25 9.99
C VAL A 103 -9.69 -4.23 8.59
N VAL A 104 -9.71 -3.09 7.96
CA VAL A 104 -10.16 -2.88 6.59
C VAL A 104 -8.92 -2.67 5.71
N VAL A 105 -8.75 -3.52 4.70
CA VAL A 105 -7.68 -3.42 3.70
C VAL A 105 -8.30 -3.06 2.37
N ILE A 106 -7.88 -1.96 1.76
CA ILE A 106 -8.38 -1.45 0.48
C ILE A 106 -7.38 -1.81 -0.61
N GLY A 107 -7.75 -2.75 -1.47
CA GLY A 107 -6.89 -3.38 -2.48
C GLY A 107 -6.34 -4.72 -2.03
N GLY A 108 -6.67 -5.80 -2.75
CA GLY A 108 -6.22 -7.17 -2.50
C GLY A 108 -4.92 -7.56 -3.22
N GLY A 109 -4.15 -6.59 -3.74
CA GLY A 109 -2.88 -6.81 -4.43
C GLY A 109 -1.79 -7.42 -3.54
N LYS A 110 -0.51 -7.29 -3.94
CA LYS A 110 0.62 -7.84 -3.16
C LYS A 110 0.72 -7.20 -1.76
N VAL A 111 0.61 -5.87 -1.69
CA VAL A 111 0.61 -5.12 -0.42
C VAL A 111 -0.55 -5.54 0.47
N GLY A 112 -1.78 -5.45 -0.05
CA GLY A 112 -2.98 -5.71 0.75
C GLY A 112 -3.09 -7.16 1.22
N LEU A 113 -2.73 -8.14 0.38
CA LEU A 113 -2.71 -9.54 0.80
C LEU A 113 -1.71 -9.78 1.95
N ASN A 114 -0.51 -9.19 1.88
CA ASN A 114 0.46 -9.34 2.95
C ASN A 114 0.01 -8.63 4.23
N ALA A 115 -0.62 -7.47 4.12
CA ALA A 115 -1.25 -6.80 5.26
C ALA A 115 -2.37 -7.66 5.87
N ALA A 116 -3.27 -8.19 5.04
CA ALA A 116 -4.36 -9.03 5.50
C ALA A 116 -3.87 -10.30 6.22
N LYS A 117 -2.84 -10.96 5.68
CA LYS A 117 -2.23 -12.14 6.31
C LYS A 117 -1.64 -11.83 7.69
N ILE A 118 -0.90 -10.72 7.83
CA ILE A 118 -0.31 -10.34 9.12
C ILE A 118 -1.39 -9.93 10.12
N ALA A 119 -2.37 -9.12 9.70
CA ALA A 119 -3.46 -8.72 10.58
C ALA A 119 -4.28 -9.93 11.07
N CYS A 120 -4.59 -10.86 10.17
CA CYS A 120 -5.25 -12.13 10.49
C CYS A 120 -4.39 -13.00 11.44
N GLY A 121 -3.08 -13.11 11.16
CA GLY A 121 -2.14 -13.84 12.02
C GLY A 121 -2.01 -13.25 13.44
N LEU A 122 -2.27 -11.96 13.60
CA LEU A 122 -2.38 -11.30 14.90
C LEU A 122 -3.77 -11.44 15.54
N GLY A 123 -4.70 -12.14 14.90
CA GLY A 123 -6.03 -12.42 15.42
C GLY A 123 -7.09 -11.35 15.12
N ALA A 124 -6.81 -10.39 14.25
CA ALA A 124 -7.77 -9.35 13.87
C ALA A 124 -8.91 -9.91 13.00
N SER A 125 -10.08 -9.25 13.03
CA SER A 125 -11.16 -9.46 12.07
C SER A 125 -10.87 -8.67 10.80
N VAL A 126 -10.48 -9.38 9.71
CA VAL A 126 -9.96 -8.74 8.49
C VAL A 126 -10.99 -8.76 7.37
N ARG A 127 -11.16 -7.62 6.70
CA ARG A 127 -11.93 -7.46 5.47
C ARG A 127 -11.05 -6.83 4.39
N VAL A 128 -10.99 -7.49 3.22
CA VAL A 128 -10.25 -7.00 2.05
C VAL A 128 -11.25 -6.52 1.01
N PHE A 129 -11.10 -5.30 0.55
CA PHE A 129 -11.90 -4.69 -0.50
C PHE A 129 -11.15 -4.72 -1.81
N ASP A 130 -11.73 -5.32 -2.84
CA ASP A 130 -11.18 -5.35 -4.19
C ASP A 130 -12.31 -5.28 -5.23
N ILE A 131 -11.98 -4.96 -6.48
CA ILE A 131 -12.91 -4.98 -7.62
C ILE A 131 -12.72 -6.23 -8.50
N ASN A 132 -11.63 -6.94 -8.33
CA ASN A 132 -11.28 -8.12 -9.12
C ASN A 132 -11.81 -9.40 -8.45
N ALA A 133 -12.79 -10.03 -9.08
CA ALA A 133 -13.44 -11.24 -8.55
C ALA A 133 -12.48 -12.42 -8.40
N GLU A 134 -11.57 -12.64 -9.36
CA GLU A 134 -10.58 -13.72 -9.30
C GLU A 134 -9.61 -13.51 -8.13
N ARG A 135 -9.23 -12.25 -7.89
CA ARG A 135 -8.38 -11.91 -6.76
C ARG A 135 -9.07 -12.15 -5.43
N MET A 136 -10.36 -11.81 -5.34
CA MET A 136 -11.15 -12.07 -4.14
C MET A 136 -11.32 -13.58 -3.89
N ALA A 137 -11.62 -14.36 -4.92
CA ALA A 137 -11.70 -15.82 -4.83
C ALA A 137 -10.37 -16.43 -4.36
N TYR A 138 -9.24 -15.99 -4.95
CA TYR A 138 -7.91 -16.44 -4.52
C TYR A 138 -7.63 -16.16 -3.04
N ILE A 139 -8.01 -14.98 -2.54
CA ILE A 139 -7.81 -14.60 -1.14
C ILE A 139 -8.68 -15.49 -0.23
N ASP A 140 -9.93 -15.74 -0.62
CA ASP A 140 -10.85 -16.62 0.12
C ASP A 140 -10.28 -18.04 0.22
N ASP A 141 -9.87 -18.62 -0.91
CA ASP A 141 -9.30 -19.97 -0.99
C ASP A 141 -8.07 -20.14 -0.09
N ILE A 142 -7.08 -19.22 -0.17
CA ILE A 142 -5.83 -19.36 0.59
C ILE A 142 -5.97 -19.03 2.08
N SER A 143 -7.06 -18.38 2.47
CA SER A 143 -7.36 -18.04 3.87
C SER A 143 -8.38 -18.97 4.51
N ASN A 144 -8.92 -19.95 3.78
CA ASN A 144 -10.03 -20.79 4.21
C ASN A 144 -11.22 -19.97 4.74
N GLY A 145 -11.54 -18.86 4.09
CA GLY A 145 -12.63 -17.95 4.46
C GLY A 145 -12.41 -17.10 5.71
N VAL A 146 -11.23 -17.15 6.35
CA VAL A 146 -10.95 -16.34 7.56
C VAL A 146 -10.77 -14.87 7.22
N ILE A 147 -10.23 -14.56 6.03
CA ILE A 147 -10.15 -13.20 5.51
C ILE A 147 -11.37 -12.98 4.61
N HIS A 148 -12.28 -12.12 5.04
CA HIS A 148 -13.48 -11.84 4.25
C HIS A 148 -13.18 -10.88 3.12
N THR A 149 -13.59 -11.22 1.91
CA THR A 149 -13.46 -10.35 0.74
C THR A 149 -14.78 -9.65 0.44
N ILE A 150 -14.72 -8.37 0.08
CA ILE A 150 -15.89 -7.55 -0.21
C ILE A 150 -15.64 -6.78 -1.50
N TYR A 151 -16.65 -6.79 -2.39
CA TYR A 151 -16.58 -5.98 -3.60
C TYR A 151 -16.51 -4.49 -3.24
N ASN A 152 -15.47 -3.82 -3.76
CA ASN A 152 -15.23 -2.41 -3.46
C ASN A 152 -16.18 -1.52 -4.25
N ASN A 153 -17.11 -0.92 -3.54
CA ASN A 153 -17.92 0.20 -3.99
C ASN A 153 -18.08 1.19 -2.83
N GLU A 154 -18.50 2.40 -3.15
CA GLU A 154 -18.63 3.47 -2.16
C GLU A 154 -19.50 3.07 -0.96
N TYR A 155 -20.64 2.43 -1.22
CA TYR A 155 -21.56 2.04 -0.15
C TYR A 155 -20.92 1.05 0.83
N ASN A 156 -20.35 -0.04 0.31
CA ASN A 156 -19.72 -1.08 1.12
C ASN A 156 -18.54 -0.52 1.93
N LEU A 157 -17.71 0.29 1.27
CA LEU A 157 -16.55 0.90 1.91
C LEU A 157 -16.97 1.86 3.02
N ARG A 158 -17.94 2.74 2.76
CA ARG A 158 -18.51 3.68 3.76
C ARG A 158 -19.09 2.95 4.99
N GLN A 159 -19.77 1.82 4.80
CA GLN A 159 -20.28 1.04 5.93
C GLN A 159 -19.15 0.37 6.75
N ALA A 160 -18.12 -0.11 6.08
CA ALA A 160 -16.99 -0.76 6.76
C ALA A 160 -16.18 0.25 7.59
N LEU A 161 -15.93 1.45 7.05
CA LEU A 161 -15.15 2.50 7.70
C LEU A 161 -15.76 2.95 9.03
N LYS A 162 -17.08 3.05 9.14
CA LYS A 162 -17.77 3.42 10.39
C LYS A 162 -17.41 2.52 11.58
N THR A 163 -17.01 1.30 11.31
CA THR A 163 -16.71 0.32 12.37
C THR A 163 -15.25 -0.14 12.37
N ALA A 164 -14.45 0.34 11.42
CA ALA A 164 -13.04 0.02 11.34
C ALA A 164 -12.25 0.58 12.52
N ASP A 165 -11.30 -0.18 13.00
CA ASP A 165 -10.32 0.24 13.99
C ASP A 165 -8.99 0.57 13.31
N LEU A 166 -8.64 -0.18 12.24
CA LEU A 166 -7.48 0.07 11.40
C LEU A 166 -7.90 0.00 9.92
N VAL A 167 -7.49 1.00 9.13
CA VAL A 167 -7.64 1.02 7.68
C VAL A 167 -6.27 1.01 7.02
N ILE A 168 -6.08 0.13 6.05
CA ILE A 168 -4.84 0.03 5.27
C ILE A 168 -5.16 0.29 3.81
N GLY A 169 -4.67 1.41 3.26
CA GLY A 169 -4.73 1.75 1.85
C GLY A 169 -3.62 1.01 1.09
N ALA A 170 -3.99 0.12 0.17
CA ALA A 170 -3.06 -0.76 -0.54
C ALA A 170 -3.35 -0.85 -2.05
N VAL A 171 -3.93 0.20 -2.62
CA VAL A 171 -4.26 0.27 -4.06
C VAL A 171 -3.04 0.75 -4.83
N LEU A 172 -2.61 -0.05 -5.79
CA LEU A 172 -1.54 0.28 -6.71
C LEU A 172 -2.08 0.24 -8.15
N ILE A 173 -1.87 1.33 -8.89
CA ILE A 173 -2.05 1.35 -10.34
C ILE A 173 -0.67 1.58 -10.96
N PRO A 174 -0.08 0.59 -11.66
CA PRO A 174 1.24 0.74 -12.24
C PRO A 174 1.30 1.96 -13.19
N GLY A 175 2.26 2.86 -12.95
CA GLY A 175 2.47 4.05 -13.80
C GLY A 175 1.41 5.15 -13.68
N ALA A 176 0.47 5.06 -12.74
CA ALA A 176 -0.58 6.07 -12.54
C ALA A 176 -0.76 6.42 -11.05
N LYS A 177 -1.39 7.57 -10.81
CA LYS A 177 -1.79 7.95 -9.44
C LYS A 177 -2.90 7.04 -8.93
N ALA A 178 -2.83 6.70 -7.65
CA ALA A 178 -3.91 5.97 -6.98
C ALA A 178 -5.21 6.82 -6.98
N PRO A 179 -6.39 6.22 -7.24
CA PRO A 179 -7.65 6.93 -7.11
C PRO A 179 -7.96 7.20 -5.64
N LYS A 180 -8.56 8.35 -5.33
CA LYS A 180 -9.07 8.64 -4.00
C LYS A 180 -10.34 7.85 -3.75
N LEU A 181 -10.22 6.76 -2.99
CA LEU A 181 -11.32 5.85 -2.68
C LEU A 181 -12.00 6.19 -1.34
N VAL A 182 -11.22 6.72 -0.40
CA VAL A 182 -11.72 7.17 0.91
C VAL A 182 -11.65 8.69 0.94
N THR A 183 -12.80 9.31 1.05
CA THR A 183 -12.93 10.77 1.12
C THR A 183 -12.85 11.28 2.56
N GLU A 184 -12.57 12.57 2.75
CA GLU A 184 -12.48 13.21 4.06
C GLU A 184 -13.79 13.01 4.88
N ASP A 185 -14.95 13.09 4.23
CA ASP A 185 -16.23 12.85 4.92
C ASP A 185 -16.42 11.39 5.34
N MET A 186 -15.86 10.43 4.62
CA MET A 186 -15.80 9.03 5.08
C MET A 186 -14.92 8.89 6.31
N VAL A 187 -13.73 9.51 6.30
CA VAL A 187 -12.80 9.48 7.45
C VAL A 187 -13.46 10.07 8.69
N LYS A 188 -14.21 11.16 8.56
CA LYS A 188 -14.96 11.78 9.67
C LYS A 188 -16.02 10.86 10.30
N THR A 189 -16.43 9.80 9.62
CA THR A 189 -17.36 8.79 10.17
C THR A 189 -16.69 7.68 10.94
N MET A 190 -15.36 7.60 10.91
CA MET A 190 -14.59 6.57 11.63
C MET A 190 -14.64 6.81 13.13
N LYS A 191 -14.32 5.76 13.89
CA LYS A 191 -14.25 5.85 15.35
C LYS A 191 -13.09 6.74 15.77
N GLU A 192 -13.28 7.48 16.84
CA GLU A 192 -12.19 8.23 17.48
C GLU A 192 -11.07 7.27 17.93
N GLY A 193 -9.81 7.64 17.65
CA GLY A 193 -8.64 6.84 17.96
C GLY A 193 -8.46 5.61 17.06
N SER A 194 -9.21 5.49 15.95
CA SER A 194 -8.89 4.55 14.87
C SER A 194 -7.65 5.01 14.11
N ALA A 195 -6.98 4.07 13.43
CA ALA A 195 -5.75 4.35 12.70
C ALA A 195 -5.93 4.14 11.18
N ILE A 196 -5.22 4.94 10.39
CA ILE A 196 -5.13 4.82 8.93
C ILE A 196 -3.64 4.70 8.55
N VAL A 197 -3.33 3.73 7.70
CA VAL A 197 -2.02 3.57 7.08
C VAL A 197 -2.21 3.50 5.56
N ASP A 198 -1.86 4.57 4.87
CA ASP A 198 -1.96 4.60 3.40
C ASP A 198 -0.60 4.25 2.78
N VAL A 199 -0.45 2.99 2.36
CA VAL A 199 0.76 2.50 1.69
C VAL A 199 0.86 3.04 0.26
N ALA A 200 -0.26 3.47 -0.33
CA ALA A 200 -0.30 4.06 -1.67
C ALA A 200 0.16 5.53 -1.72
N ILE A 201 0.60 6.10 -0.60
CA ILE A 201 0.96 7.53 -0.48
C ILE A 201 2.03 7.95 -1.50
N ASP A 202 2.98 7.08 -1.83
CA ASP A 202 4.01 7.31 -2.84
C ASP A 202 3.43 7.57 -4.24
N GLN A 203 2.19 7.16 -4.48
CA GLN A 203 1.46 7.38 -5.73
C GLN A 203 0.26 8.31 -5.56
N GLY A 204 0.38 9.24 -4.64
CA GLY A 204 -0.65 10.24 -4.33
C GLY A 204 -1.67 9.78 -3.28
N GLY A 205 -1.59 8.55 -2.79
CA GLY A 205 -2.48 7.99 -1.79
C GLY A 205 -3.88 7.65 -2.29
N CYS A 206 -4.52 6.64 -1.71
CA CYS A 206 -5.91 6.28 -2.00
C CYS A 206 -6.91 6.86 -0.97
N ILE A 207 -6.42 7.60 0.00
CA ILE A 207 -7.18 8.31 1.03
C ILE A 207 -6.90 9.82 0.88
N GLU A 208 -7.93 10.67 1.02
CA GLU A 208 -7.79 12.13 0.98
C GLU A 208 -7.01 12.69 2.16
#